data_99e3c5a6ed6ff18f06b5e0591419978a
#
_entry.id   99e3c5a6ed6ff18f06b5e0591419978a
#
_cell.length_a   1.000
_cell.length_b   1.000
_cell.length_c   1.000
_cell.angle_alpha   90.00
_cell.angle_beta   90.00
_cell.angle_gamma   90.00
#
_symmetry.space_group_name_H-M   'P 1'
#
loop_
_entity.id
_entity.type
_entity.pdbx_description
1 polymer ?
#
loop_
_entity_poly.entity_id
_entity_poly.type
_entity_poly.pdbx_seq_one_letter_code
_entity_poly.pdbx_strand_id
1 'polypeptide(L)'
;MALGSGAEVFTTSVNGIGERTGNAPMHQVLMQLRYLFGIEIPHFKYEKLRDLARHLELVSGIPVQPTEPGIGLNVFTHESGIHTAGMLIHPAIYQFIPPADMGAEVEYVYGKHSGALSIEHALRQAGIPPEPELVSKVMTEVKRIREERAERADFSDFHKRYYDHLNRLGLTADEVADIARALVSAA
;
A
#
# COMPACT_ATOMS: atom_id res chain seq x y z
N MET A 1 -6.31 -13.73 19.11
CA MET A 1 -7.22 -14.20 20.21
C MET A 1 -7.72 -15.61 19.94
N ALA A 2 -8.44 -15.93 18.83
CA ALA A 2 -9.00 -17.28 18.59
C ALA A 2 -7.97 -18.41 18.69
N LEU A 3 -6.81 -18.29 18.06
CA LEU A 3 -5.73 -19.30 18.18
C LEU A 3 -5.21 -19.44 19.62
N GLY A 4 -5.05 -18.32 20.34
CA GLY A 4 -4.67 -18.34 21.76
C GLY A 4 -5.74 -18.91 22.69
N SER A 5 -6.97 -19.06 22.22
CA SER A 5 -8.11 -19.65 22.92
C SER A 5 -8.44 -21.08 22.47
N GLY A 6 -7.54 -21.73 21.73
CA GLY A 6 -7.66 -23.14 21.34
C GLY A 6 -8.23 -23.40 19.94
N ALA A 7 -8.38 -22.41 19.09
CA ALA A 7 -8.70 -22.65 17.68
C ALA A 7 -7.48 -23.30 16.98
N GLU A 8 -7.70 -24.45 16.35
CA GLU A 8 -6.66 -25.22 15.66
C GLU A 8 -6.47 -24.77 14.19
N VAL A 9 -7.51 -24.18 13.61
CA VAL A 9 -7.52 -23.75 12.20
C VAL A 9 -8.07 -22.33 12.12
N PHE A 10 -7.50 -21.52 11.24
CA PHE A 10 -8.04 -20.23 10.85
C PHE A 10 -8.13 -20.12 9.32
N THR A 11 -9.11 -19.39 8.84
CA THR A 11 -9.26 -19.08 7.43
C THR A 11 -9.01 -17.59 7.21
N THR A 12 -8.37 -17.28 6.09
CA THR A 12 -8.08 -15.90 5.68
C THR A 12 -8.33 -15.77 4.18
N SER A 13 -8.39 -14.55 3.69
CA SER A 13 -8.39 -14.29 2.26
C SER A 13 -7.25 -13.35 1.87
N VAL A 14 -6.76 -13.50 0.65
CA VAL A 14 -5.77 -12.57 0.08
C VAL A 14 -6.42 -11.19 -0.01
N ASN A 15 -5.68 -10.14 0.38
CA ASN A 15 -6.14 -8.75 0.48
C ASN A 15 -7.40 -8.52 1.34
N GLY A 16 -7.84 -9.53 2.10
CA GLY A 16 -9.06 -9.42 2.89
C GLY A 16 -10.36 -9.45 2.07
N ILE A 17 -10.30 -9.78 0.78
CA ILE A 17 -11.48 -9.79 -0.09
C ILE A 17 -12.49 -10.82 0.39
N GLY A 18 -13.76 -10.42 0.49
CA GLY A 18 -14.86 -11.28 0.92
C GLY A 18 -16.19 -10.54 0.95
N GLU A 19 -17.24 -11.22 1.39
CA GLU A 19 -18.58 -10.66 1.52
C GLU A 19 -18.63 -9.47 2.48
N ARG A 20 -19.44 -8.46 2.19
CA ARG A 20 -19.65 -7.22 2.96
C ARG A 20 -18.35 -6.44 3.22
N THR A 21 -17.82 -6.57 4.43
CA THR A 21 -16.58 -5.88 4.88
C THR A 21 -15.31 -6.69 4.62
N GLY A 22 -15.45 -7.87 4.01
CA GLY A 22 -14.35 -8.79 3.75
C GLY A 22 -14.08 -9.78 4.88
N ASN A 23 -12.99 -10.52 4.70
CA ASN A 23 -12.49 -11.52 5.64
C ASN A 23 -11.21 -11.03 6.33
N ALA A 24 -10.69 -11.81 7.29
CA ALA A 24 -9.40 -11.54 7.89
C ALA A 24 -8.30 -11.51 6.81
N PRO A 25 -7.57 -10.40 6.64
CA PRO A 25 -6.54 -10.30 5.61
C PRO A 25 -5.37 -11.23 5.90
N MET A 26 -5.05 -12.11 4.95
CA MET A 26 -4.02 -13.14 5.12
C MET A 26 -2.67 -12.54 5.53
N HIS A 27 -2.23 -11.48 4.86
CA HIS A 27 -0.96 -10.82 5.16
C HIS A 27 -0.90 -10.29 6.60
N GLN A 28 -1.99 -9.68 7.11
CA GLN A 28 -2.01 -9.16 8.47
C GLN A 28 -1.97 -10.27 9.52
N VAL A 29 -2.72 -11.36 9.29
CA VAL A 29 -2.69 -12.52 10.21
C VAL A 29 -1.32 -13.17 10.24
N LEU A 30 -0.70 -13.39 9.08
CA LEU A 30 0.64 -13.97 8.97
C LEU A 30 1.72 -13.11 9.60
N MET A 31 1.66 -11.78 9.41
CA MET A 31 2.58 -10.85 10.05
C MET A 31 2.42 -10.86 11.58
N GLN A 32 1.18 -10.86 12.09
CA GLN A 32 0.95 -10.95 13.53
C GLN A 32 1.50 -12.24 14.11
N LEU A 33 1.25 -13.39 13.46
CA LEU A 33 1.79 -14.67 13.90
C LEU A 33 3.32 -14.63 13.99
N ARG A 34 3.98 -14.17 12.93
CA ARG A 34 5.44 -14.13 12.85
C ARG A 34 6.06 -13.13 13.83
N TYR A 35 5.63 -11.87 13.80
CA TYR A 35 6.32 -10.79 14.50
C TYR A 35 5.84 -10.54 15.93
N LEU A 36 4.59 -10.84 16.26
CA LEU A 36 4.07 -10.66 17.61
C LEU A 36 4.09 -11.94 18.44
N PHE A 37 3.91 -13.10 17.79
CA PHE A 37 3.83 -14.37 18.49
C PHE A 37 5.01 -15.30 18.22
N GLY A 38 5.93 -14.95 17.33
CA GLY A 38 7.08 -15.77 16.98
C GLY A 38 6.71 -17.09 16.27
N ILE A 39 5.52 -17.15 15.66
CA ILE A 39 5.01 -18.34 14.98
C ILE A 39 5.25 -18.18 13.47
N GLU A 40 6.16 -18.97 12.92
CA GLU A 40 6.37 -19.07 11.48
C GLU A 40 5.63 -20.28 10.90
N ILE A 41 4.98 -20.08 9.75
CA ILE A 41 4.36 -21.18 9.01
C ILE A 41 5.44 -21.81 8.14
N PRO A 42 5.75 -23.11 8.33
CA PRO A 42 6.78 -23.78 7.56
C PRO A 42 6.54 -23.69 6.05
N HIS A 43 7.60 -23.42 5.29
CA HIS A 43 7.60 -23.33 3.82
C HIS A 43 6.78 -22.15 3.24
N PHE A 44 6.20 -21.30 4.06
CA PHE A 44 5.48 -20.12 3.58
C PHE A 44 6.48 -19.02 3.14
N LYS A 45 6.26 -18.47 1.94
CA LYS A 45 7.12 -17.45 1.33
C LYS A 45 6.56 -16.04 1.62
N TYR A 46 6.91 -15.49 2.78
CA TYR A 46 6.44 -14.18 3.22
C TYR A 46 6.81 -13.06 2.23
N GLU A 47 8.00 -13.16 1.63
CA GLU A 47 8.51 -12.23 0.63
C GLU A 47 7.66 -12.20 -0.67
N LYS A 48 6.71 -13.13 -0.84
CA LYS A 48 5.77 -13.17 -1.97
C LYS A 48 4.41 -12.55 -1.68
N LEU A 49 4.18 -12.07 -0.46
CA LEU A 49 2.87 -11.52 -0.08
C LEU A 49 2.49 -10.28 -0.90
N ARG A 50 3.44 -9.37 -1.17
CA ARG A 50 3.17 -8.19 -2.02
C ARG A 50 2.90 -8.56 -3.47
N ASP A 51 3.67 -9.49 -4.03
CA ASP A 51 3.45 -9.98 -5.40
C ASP A 51 2.06 -10.61 -5.54
N LEU A 52 1.67 -11.44 -4.56
CA LEU A 52 0.35 -12.06 -4.51
C LEU A 52 -0.77 -11.04 -4.38
N ALA A 53 -0.59 -10.04 -3.52
CA ALA A 53 -1.55 -8.96 -3.34
C ALA A 53 -1.78 -8.16 -4.62
N ARG A 54 -0.69 -7.80 -5.32
CA ARG A 54 -0.76 -7.11 -6.61
C ARG A 54 -1.38 -7.97 -7.71
N HIS A 55 -1.06 -9.25 -7.74
CA HIS A 55 -1.69 -10.16 -8.70
C HIS A 55 -3.20 -10.22 -8.51
N LEU A 56 -3.66 -10.35 -7.25
CA LEU A 56 -5.10 -10.36 -6.98
C LEU A 56 -5.77 -9.01 -7.31
N GLU A 57 -5.12 -7.89 -7.04
CA GLU A 57 -5.59 -6.55 -7.43
C GLU A 57 -5.86 -6.47 -8.94
N LEU A 58 -4.92 -6.98 -9.76
CA LEU A 58 -5.05 -6.98 -11.21
C LEU A 58 -6.18 -7.90 -11.72
N VAL A 59 -6.32 -9.07 -11.10
CA VAL A 59 -7.32 -10.07 -11.51
C VAL A 59 -8.74 -9.71 -11.04
N SER A 60 -8.86 -9.17 -9.83
CA SER A 60 -10.16 -8.84 -9.24
C SER A 60 -10.66 -7.44 -9.62
N GLY A 61 -9.77 -6.53 -10.05
CA GLY A 61 -10.09 -5.11 -10.22
C GLY A 61 -10.31 -4.37 -8.90
N ILE A 62 -10.04 -4.99 -7.74
CA ILE A 62 -10.19 -4.38 -6.41
C ILE A 62 -8.83 -3.92 -5.93
N PRO A 63 -8.55 -2.61 -5.87
CA PRO A 63 -7.25 -2.09 -5.52
C PRO A 63 -6.93 -2.26 -4.02
N VAL A 64 -5.67 -2.47 -3.73
CA VAL A 64 -5.12 -2.44 -2.37
C VAL A 64 -4.97 -0.98 -1.92
N GLN A 65 -5.37 -0.68 -0.70
CA GLN A 65 -5.17 0.65 -0.14
C GLN A 65 -3.66 0.98 -0.06
N PRO A 66 -3.22 2.18 -0.47
CA PRO A 66 -1.79 2.53 -0.43
C PRO A 66 -1.15 2.41 0.95
N THR A 67 -1.95 2.55 2.01
CA THR A 67 -1.53 2.45 3.41
C THR A 67 -1.83 1.09 4.04
N GLU A 68 -2.24 0.10 3.26
CA GLU A 68 -2.56 -1.24 3.77
C GLU A 68 -1.32 -1.87 4.44
N PRO A 69 -1.41 -2.28 5.72
CA PRO A 69 -0.24 -2.78 6.44
C PRO A 69 0.48 -3.92 5.71
N GLY A 70 1.79 -3.80 5.57
CA GLY A 70 2.69 -4.80 4.97
C GLY A 70 2.68 -4.89 3.44
N ILE A 71 1.57 -4.64 2.76
CA ILE A 71 1.45 -4.82 1.30
C ILE A 71 1.15 -3.54 0.53
N GLY A 72 0.69 -2.49 1.19
CA GLY A 72 0.35 -1.22 0.56
C GLY A 72 1.55 -0.52 -0.07
N LEU A 73 1.29 0.32 -1.05
CA LEU A 73 2.32 1.02 -1.82
C LEU A 73 3.22 1.88 -0.94
N ASN A 74 2.65 2.55 0.07
CA ASN A 74 3.35 3.54 0.89
C ASN A 74 3.97 2.97 2.18
N VAL A 75 3.83 1.66 2.46
CA VAL A 75 4.21 1.07 3.77
C VAL A 75 5.70 1.20 4.08
N PHE A 76 6.55 1.16 3.04
CA PHE A 76 8.00 1.28 3.17
C PHE A 76 8.54 2.54 2.48
N THR A 77 7.66 3.54 2.28
CA THR A 77 8.00 4.80 1.60
C THR A 77 8.06 5.94 2.61
N HIS A 78 9.12 6.71 2.59
CA HIS A 78 9.35 7.83 3.51
C HIS A 78 9.48 9.16 2.75
N GLU A 79 8.70 10.17 3.14
CA GLU A 79 8.79 11.54 2.62
C GLU A 79 9.33 12.52 3.69
N SER A 80 8.89 12.32 4.93
CA SER A 80 9.19 13.24 6.03
C SER A 80 10.68 13.25 6.39
N GLY A 81 11.24 14.45 6.56
CA GLY A 81 12.63 14.62 6.96
C GLY A 81 12.98 13.95 8.29
N ILE A 82 12.06 13.92 9.26
CA ILE A 82 12.28 13.25 10.55
C ILE A 82 12.31 11.73 10.40
N HIS A 83 11.45 11.17 9.54
CA HIS A 83 11.48 9.73 9.24
C HIS A 83 12.75 9.35 8.50
N THR A 84 13.13 10.11 7.48
CA THR A 84 14.40 9.88 6.75
C THR A 84 15.59 9.92 7.69
N ALA A 85 15.66 10.92 8.58
CA ALA A 85 16.73 11.02 9.57
C ALA A 85 16.77 9.80 10.50
N GLY A 86 15.62 9.38 11.02
CA GLY A 86 15.53 8.18 11.87
C GLY A 86 15.96 6.92 11.14
N MET A 87 15.50 6.73 9.90
CA MET A 87 15.86 5.58 9.06
C MET A 87 17.37 5.51 8.77
N LEU A 88 18.02 6.67 8.56
CA LEU A 88 19.47 6.74 8.33
C LEU A 88 20.29 6.44 9.59
N ILE A 89 19.73 6.68 10.79
CA ILE A 89 20.35 6.32 12.05
C ILE A 89 20.19 4.81 12.31
N HIS A 90 18.94 4.34 12.30
CA HIS A 90 18.63 2.92 12.46
C HIS A 90 17.24 2.60 11.90
N PRO A 91 17.10 1.69 10.93
CA PRO A 91 15.82 1.39 10.29
C PRO A 91 14.72 0.98 11.27
N ALA A 92 15.03 0.26 12.35
CA ALA A 92 14.04 -0.19 13.33
C ALA A 92 13.32 0.96 14.08
N ILE A 93 13.76 2.22 13.95
CA ILE A 93 13.05 3.37 14.51
C ILE A 93 11.65 3.51 13.88
N TYR A 94 11.52 3.21 12.59
CA TYR A 94 10.25 3.33 11.86
C TYR A 94 9.80 2.05 11.16
N GLN A 95 10.63 1.01 11.15
CA GLN A 95 10.34 -0.26 10.48
C GLN A 95 10.39 -1.42 11.48
N PHE A 96 9.22 -1.80 11.97
CA PHE A 96 9.07 -2.99 12.81
C PHE A 96 9.26 -4.28 11.99
N ILE A 97 8.80 -4.27 10.75
CA ILE A 97 8.93 -5.39 9.81
C ILE A 97 9.98 -5.03 8.77
N PRO A 98 11.04 -5.84 8.57
CA PRO A 98 12.00 -5.61 7.49
C PRO A 98 11.30 -5.65 6.12
N PRO A 99 11.53 -4.65 5.24
CA PRO A 99 10.90 -4.62 3.92
C PRO A 99 11.15 -5.89 3.10
N ALA A 100 12.38 -6.44 3.16
CA ALA A 100 12.75 -7.66 2.46
C ALA A 100 11.88 -8.86 2.82
N ASP A 101 11.39 -8.95 4.06
CA ASP A 101 10.49 -10.01 4.50
C ASP A 101 9.11 -9.94 3.83
N MET A 102 8.77 -8.79 3.25
CA MET A 102 7.54 -8.57 2.50
C MET A 102 7.77 -8.45 0.98
N GLY A 103 8.99 -8.74 0.52
CA GLY A 103 9.37 -8.57 -0.89
C GLY A 103 9.42 -7.11 -1.33
N ALA A 104 9.82 -6.22 -0.42
CA ALA A 104 9.90 -4.79 -0.66
C ALA A 104 11.29 -4.24 -0.36
N GLU A 105 11.51 -3.00 -0.78
CA GLU A 105 12.66 -2.18 -0.42
C GLU A 105 12.19 -0.88 0.23
N VAL A 106 13.09 -0.19 0.91
CA VAL A 106 12.81 1.16 1.40
C VAL A 106 12.84 2.14 0.24
N GLU A 107 11.79 2.93 0.13
CA GLU A 107 11.69 3.99 -0.86
C GLU A 107 11.70 5.37 -0.19
N TYR A 108 12.43 6.31 -0.79
CA TYR A 108 12.39 7.71 -0.38
C TYR A 108 11.72 8.52 -1.48
N VAL A 109 10.69 9.27 -1.11
CA VAL A 109 10.03 10.24 -1.99
C VAL A 109 10.25 11.64 -1.45
N TYR A 110 10.21 12.62 -2.31
CA TYR A 110 10.56 13.99 -1.97
C TYR A 110 9.40 14.92 -2.31
N GLY A 111 9.02 15.76 -1.35
CA GLY A 111 7.87 16.65 -1.52
C GLY A 111 7.77 17.70 -0.42
N LYS A 112 6.54 18.06 -0.06
CA LYS A 112 6.25 19.16 0.87
C LYS A 112 6.88 18.97 2.25
N HIS A 113 6.95 17.72 2.72
CA HIS A 113 7.43 17.37 4.07
C HIS A 113 8.92 16.98 4.12
N SER A 114 9.63 17.02 2.99
CA SER A 114 11.05 16.72 2.93
C SER A 114 11.88 17.80 3.65
N GLY A 115 12.83 17.35 4.44
CA GLY A 115 13.81 18.20 5.15
C GLY A 115 15.18 18.19 4.47
N ALA A 116 16.10 19.01 4.96
CA ALA A 116 17.46 19.12 4.43
C ALA A 116 18.19 17.76 4.37
N LEU A 117 18.11 16.96 5.45
CA LEU A 117 18.75 15.63 5.49
C LEU A 117 18.23 14.67 4.41
N SER A 118 16.92 14.75 4.05
CA SER A 118 16.38 13.94 2.95
C SER A 118 17.01 14.33 1.61
N ILE A 119 17.15 15.65 1.37
CA ILE A 119 17.77 16.17 0.14
C ILE A 119 19.26 15.83 0.10
N GLU A 120 19.99 16.01 1.20
CA GLU A 120 21.40 15.60 1.31
C GLU A 120 21.58 14.12 0.99
N HIS A 121 20.71 13.28 1.54
CA HIS A 121 20.72 11.84 1.25
C HIS A 121 20.57 11.56 -0.25
N ALA A 122 19.56 12.18 -0.89
CA ALA A 122 19.33 12.04 -2.33
C ALA A 122 20.54 12.48 -3.16
N LEU A 123 21.13 13.62 -2.82
CA LEU A 123 22.32 14.13 -3.52
C LEU A 123 23.50 13.19 -3.39
N ARG A 124 23.77 12.68 -2.17
CA ARG A 124 24.84 11.69 -1.94
C ARG A 124 24.64 10.41 -2.73
N GLN A 125 23.40 9.89 -2.78
CA GLN A 125 23.09 8.71 -3.61
C GLN A 125 23.31 8.96 -5.11
N ALA A 126 23.09 10.18 -5.57
CA ALA A 126 23.38 10.59 -6.94
C ALA A 126 24.85 10.92 -7.20
N GLY A 127 25.73 10.80 -6.19
CA GLY A 127 27.14 11.18 -6.32
C GLY A 127 27.40 12.69 -6.36
N ILE A 128 26.43 13.51 -5.92
CA ILE A 128 26.50 14.96 -5.90
C ILE A 128 26.85 15.43 -4.48
N PRO A 129 27.92 16.23 -4.28
CA PRO A 129 28.26 16.81 -2.97
C PRO A 129 27.10 17.68 -2.44
N PRO A 130 26.60 17.45 -1.21
CA PRO A 130 25.45 18.16 -0.68
C PRO A 130 25.85 19.50 -0.03
N GLU A 131 26.32 20.44 -0.83
CA GLU A 131 26.67 21.79 -0.36
C GLU A 131 25.42 22.47 0.21
N PRO A 132 25.48 23.18 1.36
CA PRO A 132 24.32 23.73 2.04
C PRO A 132 23.45 24.64 1.16
N GLU A 133 24.08 25.44 0.30
CA GLU A 133 23.37 26.31 -0.63
C GLU A 133 22.62 25.51 -1.71
N LEU A 134 23.23 24.45 -2.24
CA LEU A 134 22.59 23.55 -3.21
C LEU A 134 21.43 22.81 -2.57
N VAL A 135 21.58 22.25 -1.37
CA VAL A 135 20.53 21.58 -0.61
C VAL A 135 19.32 22.49 -0.43
N SER A 136 19.53 23.75 -0.05
CA SER A 136 18.46 24.75 0.12
C SER A 136 17.72 25.02 -1.19
N LYS A 137 18.44 25.22 -2.29
CA LYS A 137 17.87 25.44 -3.62
C LYS A 137 17.06 24.23 -4.10
N VAL A 138 17.61 23.03 -3.99
CA VAL A 138 16.95 21.79 -4.38
C VAL A 138 15.69 21.57 -3.55
N MET A 139 15.74 21.77 -2.23
CA MET A 139 14.59 21.63 -1.35
C MET A 139 13.45 22.59 -1.75
N THR A 140 13.78 23.86 -2.07
CA THR A 140 12.78 24.84 -2.53
C THR A 140 12.13 24.41 -3.83
N GLU A 141 12.93 23.94 -4.78
CA GLU A 141 12.46 23.52 -6.08
C GLU A 141 11.60 22.24 -6.01
N VAL A 142 11.99 21.27 -5.18
CA VAL A 142 11.20 20.06 -4.92
C VAL A 142 9.80 20.42 -4.39
N LYS A 143 9.71 21.34 -3.43
CA LYS A 143 8.42 21.78 -2.88
C LYS A 143 7.57 22.48 -3.94
N ARG A 144 8.16 23.38 -4.73
CA ARG A 144 7.49 24.07 -5.83
C ARG A 144 6.91 23.08 -6.86
N ILE A 145 7.74 22.16 -7.34
CA ILE A 145 7.31 21.15 -8.31
C ILE A 145 6.18 20.28 -7.73
N ARG A 146 6.25 19.92 -6.44
CA ARG A 146 5.22 19.11 -5.80
C ARG A 146 3.89 19.83 -5.69
N GLU A 147 3.90 21.13 -5.40
CA GLU A 147 2.70 21.97 -5.37
C GLU A 147 2.07 22.06 -6.77
N GLU A 148 2.85 22.34 -7.80
CA GLU A 148 2.35 22.38 -9.18
C GLU A 148 1.74 21.05 -9.65
N ARG A 149 2.34 19.93 -9.25
CA ARG A 149 1.78 18.60 -9.55
C ARG A 149 0.45 18.36 -8.83
N ALA A 150 0.31 18.85 -7.60
CA ALA A 150 -0.93 18.72 -6.83
C ALA A 150 -2.07 19.57 -7.44
N GLU A 151 -1.76 20.78 -7.89
CA GLU A 151 -2.74 21.66 -8.55
C GLU A 151 -3.26 21.08 -9.88
N ARG A 152 -2.44 20.34 -10.60
CA ARG A 152 -2.82 19.68 -11.86
C ARG A 152 -3.56 18.35 -11.68
N ALA A 153 -3.60 17.83 -10.46
CA ALA A 153 -4.25 16.55 -10.19
C ALA A 153 -5.76 16.76 -10.07
N ASP A 154 -6.53 16.33 -11.08
CA ASP A 154 -7.99 16.27 -10.98
C ASP A 154 -8.42 15.07 -10.11
N PHE A 155 -8.44 15.34 -8.80
CA PHE A 155 -8.80 14.32 -7.83
C PHE A 155 -10.29 13.95 -7.90
N SER A 156 -11.16 14.89 -8.31
CA SER A 156 -12.60 14.63 -8.39
C SER A 156 -12.95 13.68 -9.53
N ASP A 157 -12.30 13.82 -10.69
CA ASP A 157 -12.47 12.88 -11.81
C ASP A 157 -11.90 11.49 -11.49
N PHE A 158 -10.71 11.43 -10.86
CA PHE A 158 -10.14 10.17 -10.38
C PHE A 158 -11.08 9.48 -9.38
N HIS A 159 -11.59 10.21 -8.37
CA HIS A 159 -12.48 9.69 -7.35
C HIS A 159 -13.76 9.11 -7.98
N LYS A 160 -14.37 9.84 -8.92
CA LYS A 160 -15.57 9.39 -9.63
C LYS A 160 -15.30 8.10 -10.40
N ARG A 161 -14.25 8.05 -11.23
CA ARG A 161 -13.89 6.86 -12.02
C ARG A 161 -13.59 5.64 -11.14
N TYR A 162 -12.94 5.86 -10.00
CA TYR A 162 -12.63 4.80 -9.05
C TYR A 162 -13.90 4.16 -8.46
N TYR A 163 -14.83 4.98 -7.99
CA TYR A 163 -16.09 4.48 -7.42
C TYR A 163 -17.01 3.92 -8.50
N ASP A 164 -17.08 4.51 -9.68
CA ASP A 164 -17.82 3.98 -10.81
C ASP A 164 -17.29 2.60 -11.21
N HIS A 165 -15.97 2.40 -11.19
CA HIS A 165 -15.37 1.09 -11.46
C HIS A 165 -15.79 0.05 -10.41
N LEU A 166 -15.68 0.36 -9.13
CA LEU A 166 -16.07 -0.56 -8.05
C LEU A 166 -17.56 -0.91 -8.09
N ASN A 167 -18.42 0.05 -8.37
CA ASN A 167 -19.87 -0.17 -8.43
C ASN A 167 -20.32 -0.99 -9.64
N ARG A 168 -19.50 -1.10 -10.70
CA ARG A 168 -19.81 -1.86 -11.92
C ARG A 168 -19.38 -3.33 -11.87
N LEU A 169 -18.82 -3.80 -10.77
CA LEU A 169 -18.41 -5.21 -10.61
C LEU A 169 -19.60 -6.16 -10.44
N GLY A 170 -20.78 -5.63 -10.12
CA GLY A 170 -22.02 -6.39 -9.97
C GLY A 170 -23.18 -5.80 -10.78
N LEU A 171 -24.27 -6.54 -10.87
CA LEU A 171 -25.51 -6.10 -11.49
C LEU A 171 -26.44 -5.49 -10.45
N THR A 172 -27.16 -4.44 -10.83
CA THR A 172 -28.25 -3.86 -10.02
C THR A 172 -29.49 -4.73 -10.08
N ALA A 173 -30.42 -4.51 -9.15
CA ALA A 173 -31.71 -5.21 -9.15
C ALA A 173 -32.49 -4.97 -10.45
N ASP A 174 -32.42 -3.75 -11.01
CA ASP A 174 -33.09 -3.40 -12.27
C ASP A 174 -32.50 -4.15 -13.45
N GLU A 175 -31.17 -4.24 -13.55
CA GLU A 175 -30.48 -5.03 -14.59
C GLU A 175 -30.85 -6.52 -14.49
N VAL A 176 -30.92 -7.09 -13.28
CA VAL A 176 -31.40 -8.47 -13.09
C VAL A 176 -32.82 -8.64 -13.54
N ALA A 177 -33.71 -7.67 -13.22
CA ALA A 177 -35.11 -7.71 -13.65
C ALA A 177 -35.23 -7.60 -15.18
N ASP A 178 -34.41 -6.80 -15.84
CA ASP A 178 -34.42 -6.68 -17.32
C ASP A 178 -33.94 -7.98 -17.98
N ILE A 179 -32.91 -8.63 -17.45
CA ILE A 179 -32.50 -9.97 -17.89
C ILE A 179 -33.66 -10.97 -17.75
N ALA A 180 -34.33 -10.98 -16.61
CA ALA A 180 -35.45 -11.88 -16.39
C ALA A 180 -36.60 -11.64 -17.39
N ARG A 181 -36.96 -10.38 -17.64
CA ARG A 181 -37.99 -10.01 -18.64
C ARG A 181 -37.58 -10.47 -20.04
N ALA A 182 -36.32 -10.27 -20.44
CA ALA A 182 -35.82 -10.71 -21.75
C ALA A 182 -35.92 -12.25 -21.91
N LEU A 183 -35.56 -13.00 -20.88
CA LEU A 183 -35.62 -14.47 -20.91
C LEU A 183 -37.06 -15.00 -20.96
N VAL A 184 -37.97 -14.38 -20.25
CA VAL A 184 -39.43 -14.75 -20.30
C VAL A 184 -40.03 -14.43 -21.66
N SER A 185 -39.66 -13.32 -22.30
CA SER A 185 -40.15 -12.95 -23.63
C SER A 185 -39.56 -13.77 -24.77
N ALA A 186 -38.50 -14.51 -24.54
CA ALA A 186 -37.83 -15.37 -25.53
C ALA A 186 -38.24 -16.86 -25.43
N ALA A 187 -39.04 -17.21 -24.42
CA ALA A 187 -39.59 -18.55 -24.18
C ALA A 187 -41.02 -18.68 -24.72
#